data_44564a68283dd58e819b319517ca8529
#
_entry.id   44564a68283dd58e819b319517ca8529
#
_cell.length_a   1.000
_cell.length_b   1.000
_cell.length_c   1.000
_cell.angle_alpha   90.00
_cell.angle_beta   90.00
_cell.angle_gamma   90.00
#
_symmetry.space_group_name_H-M   'P 1'
#
loop_
_entity.id
_entity.type
_entity.pdbx_description
1 polymer ?
#
loop_
_entity_poly.entity_id
_entity_poly.type
_entity_poly.pdbx_seq_one_letter_code
_entity_poly.pdbx_strand_id
1 'polypeptide(L)'
;MRNRFSVNLGLAICLSILASAIGTRYGSAAGPITLDPARLPRIAVIDARFQSYNIEMVEVTGGAFWRPYDAPSAGPPPAAPPLAKPDRYADRAPIDLQNPRLRRFAAALSPAYLRVSGTWANATYVSDQDGAPAKPPAGFKGVLTRDRWRGVVDFANATHARIVTSFAASAGTRDGRGRWQPRQARRLLAFTRRIGGDVAAAELMNEPDLSAGTPEGYNVAAFRRDFGAFRAFMRQMAPRTALLGPGTIGDDKRAADMLAAAANGIDAVSYHHYGAVSARCGGDRTPEAALSEQWLAHTDQALAYYRRLRDRLAPGRPIWLTETAETACGGNRWSASFLDTFRYLDQLGRLAKAGVAVVMHNTLAASDYGLLDQRTLSPRPNYFGALLWRRLMGTTVLDSGVPIQNGLHVYAHCAREVPGAVTLLVINNDRAEPRELILPNASERYTLEAAKPGDLQSTMVLLNGRVLATNDEDELPPLEGTAMAAGSIRFAPATITFLSVPDSGNRDCR
;
A
#
# COMPACT_ATOMS: atom_id res chain seq x y z
N MET A 1 -33.44 7.70 -66.51
CA MET A 1 -34.63 8.51 -66.77
C MET A 1 -34.71 9.52 -65.64
N ARG A 2 -34.41 10.78 -65.96
CA ARG A 2 -35.31 11.96 -66.05
C ARG A 2 -36.07 12.19 -64.71
N ASN A 3 -36.06 13.34 -64.01
CA ASN A 3 -35.81 14.78 -64.31
C ASN A 3 -35.77 15.52 -62.95
N ARG A 4 -34.85 16.43 -62.73
CA ARG A 4 -34.99 17.89 -62.68
C ARG A 4 -36.27 18.47 -62.01
N PHE A 5 -36.15 19.33 -60.99
CA PHE A 5 -36.38 20.77 -61.10
C PHE A 5 -35.91 21.53 -59.84
N SER A 6 -35.22 22.61 -60.07
CA SER A 6 -34.80 23.66 -59.16
C SER A 6 -35.93 24.65 -58.89
N VAL A 7 -36.00 25.28 -57.75
CA VAL A 7 -36.44 26.68 -57.60
C VAL A 7 -35.66 27.35 -56.42
N ASN A 8 -34.96 28.42 -56.74
CA ASN A 8 -34.40 29.43 -55.82
C ASN A 8 -35.53 30.27 -55.22
N LEU A 9 -35.41 30.60 -53.92
CA LEU A 9 -35.89 31.91 -53.45
C LEU A 9 -35.02 32.35 -52.24
N GLY A 10 -34.36 33.45 -52.43
CA GLY A 10 -33.57 34.08 -51.37
C GLY A 10 -34.44 34.89 -50.41
N LEU A 11 -34.01 34.91 -49.15
CA LEU A 11 -34.42 35.98 -48.24
C LEU A 11 -33.26 36.29 -47.33
N ALA A 12 -32.83 37.56 -47.40
CA ALA A 12 -31.85 38.17 -46.51
C ALA A 12 -32.41 38.31 -45.11
N ILE A 13 -31.73 37.85 -44.09
CA ILE A 13 -32.02 38.17 -42.71
C ILE A 13 -30.70 38.59 -41.99
N CYS A 14 -30.80 39.75 -41.33
CA CYS A 14 -29.79 40.48 -40.65
C CYS A 14 -28.96 39.66 -39.66
N LEU A 15 -27.60 39.79 -39.70
CA LEU A 15 -26.70 39.41 -38.63
C LEU A 15 -26.92 40.33 -37.40
N SER A 16 -27.51 39.78 -36.35
CA SER A 16 -27.37 40.32 -35.00
C SER A 16 -26.27 39.57 -34.31
N ILE A 17 -25.06 40.16 -34.16
CA ILE A 17 -23.96 39.66 -33.37
C ILE A 17 -24.33 39.83 -31.89
N LEU A 18 -24.81 38.75 -31.28
CA LEU A 18 -24.79 38.66 -29.77
C LEU A 18 -23.38 38.20 -29.37
N ALA A 19 -22.59 39.12 -28.91
CA ALA A 19 -21.37 38.82 -28.17
C ALA A 19 -21.75 38.14 -26.83
N SER A 20 -21.78 36.84 -26.79
CA SER A 20 -21.84 36.08 -25.54
C SER A 20 -20.50 36.25 -24.84
N ALA A 21 -20.45 37.15 -23.85
CA ALA A 21 -19.39 37.22 -22.89
C ALA A 21 -19.36 35.89 -22.12
N ILE A 22 -18.42 35.00 -22.49
CA ILE A 22 -18.05 33.84 -21.66
C ILE A 22 -17.33 34.41 -20.45
N GLY A 23 -18.10 34.72 -19.43
CA GLY A 23 -17.59 35.01 -18.11
C GLY A 23 -16.90 33.74 -17.59
N THR A 24 -15.59 33.68 -17.63
CA THR A 24 -14.80 32.77 -16.81
C THR A 24 -15.20 33.00 -15.36
N ARG A 25 -16.06 32.13 -14.84
CA ARG A 25 -16.31 32.08 -13.39
C ARG A 25 -14.97 31.60 -12.79
N TYR A 26 -14.17 32.57 -12.33
CA TYR A 26 -13.15 32.29 -11.33
C TYR A 26 -13.91 31.68 -10.15
N GLY A 27 -13.65 30.40 -9.89
CA GLY A 27 -14.16 29.73 -8.71
C GLY A 27 -13.73 30.57 -7.50
N SER A 28 -14.69 31.05 -6.73
CA SER A 28 -14.43 31.74 -5.47
C SER A 28 -13.53 30.83 -4.66
N ALA A 29 -12.32 31.28 -4.32
CA ALA A 29 -11.47 30.58 -3.39
C ALA A 29 -12.31 30.36 -2.11
N ALA A 30 -12.57 29.11 -1.75
CA ALA A 30 -13.27 28.80 -0.51
C ALA A 30 -12.48 29.48 0.61
N GLY A 31 -13.18 30.28 1.43
CA GLY A 31 -12.56 30.98 2.55
C GLY A 31 -11.85 29.97 3.50
N PRO A 32 -10.97 30.48 4.38
CA PRO A 32 -10.22 29.61 5.28
C PRO A 32 -11.16 28.80 6.15
N ILE A 33 -10.86 27.49 6.27
CA ILE A 33 -11.66 26.55 7.08
C ILE A 33 -11.19 26.64 8.53
N THR A 34 -12.11 26.96 9.45
CA THR A 34 -11.83 26.89 10.89
C THR A 34 -12.06 25.46 11.38
N LEU A 35 -11.05 24.89 12.03
CA LEU A 35 -11.10 23.54 12.58
C LEU A 35 -10.75 23.61 14.08
N ASP A 36 -11.66 23.10 14.93
CA ASP A 36 -11.45 23.00 16.37
C ASP A 36 -11.06 21.56 16.77
N PRO A 37 -9.77 21.27 17.02
CA PRO A 37 -9.31 19.92 17.37
C PRO A 37 -9.96 19.36 18.64
N ALA A 38 -10.39 20.20 19.58
CA ALA A 38 -11.06 19.77 20.80
C ALA A 38 -12.40 19.06 20.57
N ARG A 39 -13.05 19.35 19.44
CA ARG A 39 -14.41 18.90 19.12
C ARG A 39 -14.51 17.84 18.05
N LEU A 40 -13.40 17.37 17.52
CA LEU A 40 -13.42 16.32 16.48
C LEU A 40 -13.90 15.00 17.08
N PRO A 41 -15.01 14.43 16.59
CA PRO A 41 -15.56 13.19 17.13
C PRO A 41 -14.77 11.99 16.65
N ARG A 42 -14.69 10.95 17.48
CA ARG A 42 -14.13 9.66 17.09
C ARG A 42 -15.04 8.96 16.09
N ILE A 43 -14.47 8.46 15.00
CA ILE A 43 -15.18 7.70 13.96
C ILE A 43 -14.68 6.27 13.78
N ALA A 44 -13.43 5.99 14.15
CA ALA A 44 -12.87 4.64 14.05
C ALA A 44 -11.73 4.43 15.05
N VAL A 45 -11.35 3.17 15.21
CA VAL A 45 -10.11 2.74 15.84
C VAL A 45 -9.43 1.76 14.89
N ILE A 46 -8.17 2.01 14.57
CA ILE A 46 -7.35 1.15 13.70
C ILE A 46 -6.37 0.30 14.52
N ASP A 47 -5.84 -0.77 13.96
CA ASP A 47 -4.82 -1.60 14.61
C ASP A 47 -3.55 -0.76 14.90
N ALA A 48 -2.85 -1.04 15.98
CA ALA A 48 -1.56 -0.41 16.27
C ALA A 48 -0.51 -0.66 15.16
N ARG A 49 -0.70 -1.72 14.36
CA ARG A 49 0.07 -2.10 13.18
C ARG A 49 -0.63 -1.72 11.88
N PHE A 50 -1.53 -0.73 11.91
CA PHE A 50 -2.26 -0.27 10.72
C PHE A 50 -1.32 -0.04 9.53
N GLN A 51 -0.25 0.68 9.75
CA GLN A 51 0.80 0.89 8.78
C GLN A 51 1.80 -0.27 8.85
N SER A 52 1.85 -1.07 7.81
CA SER A 52 2.65 -2.28 7.69
C SER A 52 3.31 -2.40 6.32
N TYR A 53 4.13 -3.42 6.09
CA TYR A 53 4.86 -3.57 4.83
C TYR A 53 5.07 -5.04 4.45
N ASN A 54 5.35 -5.25 3.17
CA ASN A 54 5.64 -6.55 2.59
C ASN A 54 7.14 -6.71 2.32
N ILE A 55 7.60 -7.95 2.41
CA ILE A 55 8.80 -8.47 1.76
C ILE A 55 8.30 -9.63 0.91
N GLU A 56 8.45 -9.54 -0.41
CA GLU A 56 7.99 -10.58 -1.32
C GLU A 56 8.73 -11.91 -1.06
N MET A 57 8.06 -13.04 -1.24
CA MET A 57 8.71 -14.35 -1.09
C MET A 57 9.97 -14.48 -1.97
N VAL A 58 9.95 -13.90 -3.17
CA VAL A 58 11.12 -13.87 -4.05
C VAL A 58 12.25 -13.01 -3.52
N GLU A 59 11.98 -12.02 -2.68
CA GLU A 59 13.04 -11.28 -2.00
C GLU A 59 13.77 -12.17 -0.99
N VAL A 60 13.03 -13.04 -0.31
CA VAL A 60 13.61 -14.00 0.65
C VAL A 60 14.33 -15.13 -0.05
N THR A 61 13.78 -15.68 -1.14
CA THR A 61 14.37 -16.82 -1.85
C THR A 61 15.44 -16.45 -2.87
N GLY A 62 15.45 -15.21 -3.32
CA GLY A 62 16.15 -14.79 -4.53
C GLY A 62 15.41 -15.24 -5.79
N GLY A 63 15.79 -14.69 -6.92
CA GLY A 63 15.22 -14.99 -8.23
C GLY A 63 14.77 -13.75 -8.99
N ALA A 64 14.04 -13.96 -10.09
CA ALA A 64 13.61 -12.88 -10.97
C ALA A 64 12.47 -12.07 -10.36
N PHE A 65 12.69 -10.76 -10.16
CA PHE A 65 11.71 -9.80 -9.65
C PHE A 65 11.66 -8.54 -10.52
N TRP A 66 10.73 -7.66 -10.29
CA TRP A 66 10.56 -6.43 -11.05
C TRP A 66 11.86 -5.63 -11.11
N ARG A 67 12.36 -5.38 -12.33
CA ARG A 67 13.59 -4.61 -12.55
C ARG A 67 13.33 -3.14 -12.23
N PRO A 68 14.10 -2.49 -11.34
CA PRO A 68 14.05 -1.03 -11.19
C PRO A 68 14.39 -0.31 -12.49
N TYR A 69 13.78 0.85 -12.73
CA TYR A 69 13.98 1.62 -13.96
C TYR A 69 15.43 2.11 -14.14
N ASP A 70 16.15 2.33 -13.05
CA ASP A 70 17.57 2.78 -13.04
C ASP A 70 18.56 1.63 -12.92
N ALA A 71 18.10 0.40 -12.94
CA ALA A 71 19.04 -0.72 -12.98
C ALA A 71 19.80 -0.74 -14.30
N PRO A 72 21.13 -0.96 -14.27
CA PRO A 72 21.92 -1.15 -15.49
C PRO A 72 21.30 -2.23 -16.37
N SER A 73 21.39 -2.09 -17.69
CA SER A 73 20.98 -3.11 -18.64
C SER A 73 21.76 -4.40 -18.31
N ALA A 74 21.09 -5.41 -17.75
CA ALA A 74 21.71 -6.68 -17.46
C ALA A 74 21.86 -7.49 -18.76
N GLY A 75 22.83 -8.39 -18.79
CA GLY A 75 23.00 -9.43 -19.84
C GLY A 75 21.71 -10.25 -20.10
N PRO A 76 21.80 -11.33 -20.89
CA PRO A 76 20.61 -12.08 -21.30
C PRO A 76 19.75 -12.47 -20.08
N PRO A 77 18.41 -12.31 -20.20
CA PRO A 77 17.51 -12.48 -19.05
C PRO A 77 17.53 -13.93 -18.54
N PRO A 78 17.40 -14.11 -17.20
CA PRO A 78 17.15 -15.42 -16.63
C PRO A 78 15.83 -16.00 -17.17
N ALA A 79 15.67 -17.33 -17.09
CA ALA A 79 14.45 -18.00 -17.50
C ALA A 79 13.23 -17.41 -16.80
N ALA A 80 12.51 -16.57 -17.52
CA ALA A 80 11.38 -15.80 -16.99
C ALA A 80 10.14 -16.68 -16.75
N PRO A 81 9.26 -16.31 -15.80
CA PRO A 81 7.95 -16.96 -15.69
C PRO A 81 7.16 -16.84 -17.01
N PRO A 82 6.24 -17.77 -17.32
CA PRO A 82 5.56 -17.87 -18.61
C PRO A 82 4.75 -16.65 -19.09
N LEU A 83 4.53 -15.66 -18.20
CA LEU A 83 3.75 -14.46 -18.50
C LEU A 83 4.59 -13.19 -18.76
N ALA A 84 5.92 -13.29 -18.81
CA ALA A 84 6.78 -12.13 -18.77
C ALA A 84 7.55 -11.89 -20.05
N LYS A 85 7.55 -10.64 -20.50
CA LYS A 85 8.58 -10.13 -21.41
C LYS A 85 9.91 -10.10 -20.64
N PRO A 86 11.02 -10.63 -21.22
CA PRO A 86 12.30 -10.78 -20.53
C PRO A 86 12.88 -9.50 -19.90
N ASP A 87 12.52 -8.35 -20.43
CA ASP A 87 12.99 -7.03 -20.02
C ASP A 87 12.35 -6.47 -18.72
N ARG A 88 11.25 -7.07 -18.25
CA ARG A 88 10.52 -6.61 -17.05
C ARG A 88 11.11 -7.05 -15.73
N TYR A 89 11.91 -8.10 -15.76
CA TYR A 89 12.48 -8.71 -14.55
C TYR A 89 14.00 -8.60 -14.54
N ALA A 90 14.57 -8.54 -13.35
CA ALA A 90 15.98 -8.75 -13.10
C ALA A 90 16.14 -9.82 -12.04
N ASP A 91 17.19 -10.64 -12.17
CA ASP A 91 17.56 -11.58 -11.12
C ASP A 91 18.12 -10.81 -9.93
N ARG A 92 17.72 -11.23 -8.73
CA ARG A 92 18.19 -10.64 -7.49
C ARG A 92 18.65 -11.71 -6.53
N ALA A 93 19.72 -11.43 -5.79
CA ALA A 93 20.09 -12.19 -4.64
C ALA A 93 19.01 -12.12 -3.54
N PRO A 94 18.91 -13.11 -2.66
CA PRO A 94 18.12 -13.01 -1.45
C PRO A 94 18.46 -11.75 -0.66
N ILE A 95 17.43 -11.10 -0.11
CA ILE A 95 17.62 -9.96 0.78
C ILE A 95 18.36 -10.40 2.06
N ASP A 96 19.36 -9.63 2.46
CA ASP A 96 20.05 -9.86 3.73
C ASP A 96 19.21 -9.30 4.90
N LEU A 97 18.41 -10.18 5.50
CA LEU A 97 17.58 -9.85 6.67
C LEU A 97 18.38 -9.70 7.98
N GLN A 98 19.69 -9.96 7.95
CA GLN A 98 20.59 -9.67 9.09
C GLN A 98 21.23 -8.30 9.00
N ASN A 99 21.13 -7.63 7.84
CA ASN A 99 21.71 -6.32 7.62
C ASN A 99 21.25 -5.32 8.70
N PRO A 100 22.16 -4.71 9.47
CA PRO A 100 21.82 -3.85 10.60
C PRO A 100 21.10 -2.57 10.16
N ARG A 101 21.43 -2.00 8.99
CA ARG A 101 20.78 -0.85 8.40
C ARG A 101 19.32 -1.13 8.08
N LEU A 102 19.05 -2.27 7.42
CA LEU A 102 17.67 -2.71 7.10
C LEU A 102 16.84 -2.90 8.38
N ARG A 103 17.43 -3.58 9.39
CA ARG A 103 16.76 -3.81 10.68
C ARG A 103 16.47 -2.51 11.42
N ARG A 104 17.40 -1.57 11.45
CA ARG A 104 17.20 -0.25 12.06
C ARG A 104 16.02 0.50 11.44
N PHE A 105 15.97 0.57 10.13
CA PHE A 105 14.89 1.27 9.43
C PHE A 105 13.54 0.57 9.56
N ALA A 106 13.51 -0.75 9.51
CA ALA A 106 12.28 -1.50 9.76
C ALA A 106 11.78 -1.36 11.21
N ALA A 107 12.69 -1.38 12.20
CA ALA A 107 12.34 -1.17 13.61
C ALA A 107 11.76 0.22 13.87
N ALA A 108 12.23 1.26 13.19
CA ALA A 108 11.69 2.61 13.31
C ALA A 108 10.23 2.74 12.84
N LEU A 109 9.74 1.80 12.03
CA LEU A 109 8.34 1.71 11.61
C LEU A 109 7.48 0.83 12.52
N SER A 110 8.04 0.29 13.61
CA SER A 110 7.34 -0.62 14.54
C SER A 110 6.29 0.10 15.41
N PRO A 111 5.26 -0.66 15.88
CA PRO A 111 4.97 -2.05 15.58
C PRO A 111 4.32 -2.20 14.20
N ALA A 112 4.64 -3.28 13.48
CA ALA A 112 4.13 -3.54 12.13
C ALA A 112 3.79 -5.02 11.92
N TYR A 113 3.02 -5.33 10.89
CA TYR A 113 3.02 -6.65 10.27
C TYR A 113 4.07 -6.68 9.16
N LEU A 114 4.78 -7.80 9.08
CA LEU A 114 5.65 -8.18 7.98
C LEU A 114 4.96 -9.25 7.16
N ARG A 115 4.47 -8.91 5.97
CA ARG A 115 3.87 -9.92 5.09
C ARG A 115 4.93 -10.48 4.14
N VAL A 116 5.19 -11.79 4.26
CA VAL A 116 6.06 -12.55 3.36
C VAL A 116 5.18 -13.41 2.47
N SER A 117 4.91 -12.95 1.25
CA SER A 117 3.94 -13.53 0.32
C SER A 117 4.26 -13.13 -1.14
N GLY A 118 3.25 -12.76 -1.91
CA GLY A 118 3.34 -12.40 -3.32
C GLY A 118 3.16 -13.60 -4.25
N THR A 119 3.11 -13.34 -5.54
CA THR A 119 2.85 -14.35 -6.58
C THR A 119 3.83 -15.54 -6.52
N TRP A 120 5.08 -15.29 -6.17
CA TRP A 120 6.12 -16.32 -6.08
C TRP A 120 5.89 -17.31 -4.95
N ALA A 121 5.23 -16.89 -3.86
CA ALA A 121 4.87 -17.77 -2.75
C ALA A 121 3.98 -18.94 -3.20
N ASN A 122 3.10 -18.70 -4.18
CA ASN A 122 2.19 -19.72 -4.70
C ASN A 122 2.89 -20.96 -5.27
N ALA A 123 4.16 -20.84 -5.66
CA ALA A 123 4.94 -21.92 -6.25
C ALA A 123 6.29 -22.15 -5.54
N THR A 124 6.43 -21.74 -4.29
CA THR A 124 7.65 -21.92 -3.50
C THR A 124 7.60 -23.22 -2.69
N TYR A 125 8.61 -24.05 -2.86
CA TYR A 125 8.84 -25.26 -2.06
C TYR A 125 9.52 -24.90 -0.74
N VAL A 126 9.00 -25.35 0.36
CA VAL A 126 9.64 -25.23 1.69
C VAL A 126 10.57 -26.40 1.89
N SER A 127 11.88 -26.15 1.89
CA SER A 127 12.93 -27.16 2.08
C SER A 127 13.12 -27.51 3.55
N ASP A 128 13.61 -28.73 3.81
CA ASP A 128 14.09 -29.17 5.11
C ASP A 128 15.60 -28.92 5.28
N GLN A 129 16.24 -28.28 4.31
CA GLN A 129 17.68 -28.07 4.27
C GLN A 129 18.02 -26.58 4.47
N ASP A 130 19.20 -26.34 5.01
CA ASP A 130 19.87 -25.05 5.06
C ASP A 130 20.78 -24.89 3.82
N GLY A 131 21.32 -23.67 3.63
CA GLY A 131 22.33 -23.39 2.61
C GLY A 131 21.77 -23.11 1.21
N ALA A 132 22.57 -23.38 0.19
CA ALA A 132 22.20 -23.11 -1.20
C ALA A 132 20.97 -23.94 -1.61
N PRO A 133 19.95 -23.30 -2.24
CA PRO A 133 18.75 -24.03 -2.62
C PRO A 133 19.07 -25.04 -3.73
N ALA A 134 18.60 -26.28 -3.55
CA ALA A 134 18.57 -27.26 -4.62
C ALA A 134 17.57 -26.80 -5.72
N LYS A 135 17.65 -27.42 -6.90
CA LYS A 135 16.62 -27.22 -7.94
C LYS A 135 15.23 -27.52 -7.35
N PRO A 136 14.24 -26.65 -7.59
CA PRO A 136 12.90 -26.89 -7.07
C PRO A 136 12.35 -28.24 -7.57
N PRO A 137 11.66 -29.00 -6.70
CA PRO A 137 10.97 -30.21 -7.12
C PRO A 137 9.89 -29.94 -8.18
N ALA A 138 9.49 -30.99 -8.91
CA ALA A 138 8.44 -30.88 -9.91
C ALA A 138 7.15 -30.21 -9.33
N GLY A 139 6.61 -29.28 -10.09
CA GLY A 139 5.42 -28.50 -9.70
C GLY A 139 5.70 -27.27 -8.82
N PHE A 140 6.98 -26.99 -8.49
CA PHE A 140 7.42 -25.76 -7.81
C PHE A 140 8.38 -24.97 -8.71
N LYS A 141 8.52 -23.66 -8.41
CA LYS A 141 9.39 -22.73 -9.16
C LYS A 141 10.47 -22.07 -8.30
N GLY A 142 10.31 -22.05 -6.99
CA GLY A 142 11.25 -21.51 -6.02
C GLY A 142 11.50 -22.45 -4.85
N VAL A 143 12.56 -22.19 -4.09
CA VAL A 143 12.91 -22.96 -2.88
C VAL A 143 13.18 -22.00 -1.73
N LEU A 144 12.41 -22.16 -0.66
CA LEU A 144 12.63 -21.50 0.62
C LEU A 144 13.39 -22.46 1.53
N THR A 145 14.65 -22.16 1.83
CA THR A 145 15.48 -22.97 2.73
C THR A 145 15.22 -22.58 4.20
N ARG A 146 15.66 -23.45 5.14
CA ARG A 146 15.47 -23.20 6.58
C ARG A 146 16.17 -21.95 7.07
N ASP A 147 17.41 -21.74 6.66
CA ASP A 147 18.21 -20.57 7.03
C ASP A 147 17.55 -19.28 6.57
N ARG A 148 17.01 -19.24 5.36
CA ARG A 148 16.27 -18.07 4.84
C ARG A 148 15.01 -17.77 5.63
N TRP A 149 14.22 -18.79 5.95
CA TRP A 149 13.02 -18.60 6.78
C TRP A 149 13.38 -18.25 8.24
N ARG A 150 14.49 -18.80 8.78
CA ARG A 150 15.03 -18.36 10.06
C ARG A 150 15.37 -16.88 10.02
N GLY A 151 15.99 -16.40 8.94
CA GLY A 151 16.24 -14.98 8.72
C GLY A 151 14.96 -14.12 8.80
N VAL A 152 13.83 -14.59 8.25
CA VAL A 152 12.53 -13.90 8.36
C VAL A 152 12.06 -13.83 9.81
N VAL A 153 12.13 -14.92 10.56
CA VAL A 153 11.73 -14.97 11.98
C VAL A 153 12.63 -14.07 12.83
N ASP A 154 13.94 -14.13 12.63
CA ASP A 154 14.91 -13.30 13.34
C ASP A 154 14.73 -11.82 13.05
N PHE A 155 14.46 -11.48 11.78
CA PHE A 155 14.14 -10.12 11.36
C PHE A 155 12.85 -9.60 12.03
N ALA A 156 11.80 -10.41 12.01
CA ALA A 156 10.52 -10.04 12.63
C ALA A 156 10.68 -9.78 14.13
N ASN A 157 11.45 -10.64 14.83
CA ASN A 157 11.75 -10.46 16.25
C ASN A 157 12.58 -9.18 16.51
N ALA A 158 13.64 -8.96 15.72
CA ALA A 158 14.54 -7.81 15.88
C ALA A 158 13.84 -6.47 15.56
N THR A 159 12.80 -6.48 14.74
CA THR A 159 12.04 -5.29 14.33
C THR A 159 10.68 -5.16 15.00
N HIS A 160 10.36 -6.02 15.98
CA HIS A 160 9.06 -6.09 16.65
C HIS A 160 7.87 -6.22 15.66
N ALA A 161 8.12 -6.83 14.52
CA ALA A 161 7.08 -7.10 13.52
C ALA A 161 6.41 -8.45 13.77
N ARG A 162 5.16 -8.61 13.30
CA ARG A 162 4.44 -9.88 13.33
C ARG A 162 4.29 -10.45 11.93
N ILE A 163 4.63 -11.72 11.76
CA ILE A 163 4.65 -12.36 10.44
C ILE A 163 3.22 -12.62 9.94
N VAL A 164 2.98 -12.19 8.70
CA VAL A 164 1.84 -12.58 7.86
C VAL A 164 2.39 -13.33 6.65
N THR A 165 1.78 -14.44 6.22
CA THR A 165 2.29 -15.20 5.08
C THR A 165 1.16 -15.86 4.30
N SER A 166 1.48 -16.35 3.09
CA SER A 166 0.65 -17.27 2.31
C SER A 166 1.41 -18.55 2.01
N PHE A 167 0.73 -19.53 1.43
CA PHE A 167 1.30 -20.85 1.19
C PHE A 167 1.28 -21.21 -0.30
N ALA A 168 2.11 -22.18 -0.67
CA ALA A 168 2.12 -22.70 -2.02
C ALA A 168 0.78 -23.38 -2.36
N ALA A 169 0.30 -23.10 -3.58
CA ALA A 169 -0.91 -23.65 -4.17
C ALA A 169 -0.67 -24.25 -5.55
N SER A 170 0.59 -24.43 -5.94
CA SER A 170 1.03 -24.95 -7.24
C SER A 170 0.72 -26.44 -7.44
N ALA A 171 1.03 -26.94 -8.63
CA ALA A 171 0.89 -28.37 -8.98
C ALA A 171 1.62 -29.29 -7.98
N GLY A 172 2.78 -28.84 -7.45
CA GLY A 172 3.56 -29.60 -6.47
C GLY A 172 2.88 -29.79 -5.10
N THR A 173 1.79 -29.07 -4.83
CA THR A 173 1.01 -29.20 -3.59
C THR A 173 -0.23 -30.08 -3.75
N ARG A 174 -0.40 -30.79 -4.87
CA ARG A 174 -1.61 -31.55 -5.17
C ARG A 174 -1.47 -33.04 -4.94
N ASP A 175 -2.55 -33.69 -4.53
CA ASP A 175 -2.66 -35.16 -4.58
C ASP A 175 -3.03 -35.63 -6.01
N GLY A 176 -3.09 -36.94 -6.21
CA GLY A 176 -3.48 -37.54 -7.50
C GLY A 176 -4.89 -37.21 -7.97
N ARG A 177 -5.73 -36.59 -7.12
CA ARG A 177 -7.07 -36.08 -7.45
C ARG A 177 -7.12 -34.56 -7.60
N GLY A 178 -5.95 -33.89 -7.67
CA GLY A 178 -5.81 -32.44 -7.82
C GLY A 178 -6.22 -31.62 -6.59
N ARG A 179 -6.37 -32.22 -5.39
CA ARG A 179 -6.74 -31.52 -4.15
C ARG A 179 -5.50 -30.99 -3.44
N TRP A 180 -5.58 -29.78 -2.93
CA TRP A 180 -4.51 -29.15 -2.15
C TRP A 180 -4.15 -29.97 -0.91
N GLN A 181 -2.86 -30.12 -0.65
CA GLN A 181 -2.30 -30.84 0.47
C GLN A 181 -1.48 -29.91 1.36
N PRO A 182 -1.70 -29.93 2.69
CA PRO A 182 -1.08 -28.97 3.63
C PRO A 182 0.39 -29.25 3.96
N ARG A 183 1.08 -30.15 3.23
CA ARG A 183 2.43 -30.61 3.57
C ARG A 183 3.43 -29.45 3.67
N GLN A 184 3.41 -28.52 2.70
CA GLN A 184 4.32 -27.38 2.70
C GLN A 184 3.96 -26.38 3.82
N ALA A 185 2.69 -26.07 4.01
CA ALA A 185 2.21 -25.22 5.10
C ALA A 185 2.57 -25.82 6.47
N ARG A 186 2.36 -27.10 6.67
CA ARG A 186 2.74 -27.83 7.90
C ARG A 186 4.23 -27.70 8.19
N ARG A 187 5.08 -27.92 7.18
CA ARG A 187 6.53 -27.81 7.30
C ARG A 187 6.95 -26.42 7.75
N LEU A 188 6.44 -25.38 7.09
CA LEU A 188 6.73 -23.98 7.42
C LEU A 188 6.29 -23.63 8.86
N LEU A 189 5.04 -23.91 9.23
CA LEU A 189 4.51 -23.59 10.55
C LEU A 189 5.20 -24.38 11.68
N ALA A 190 5.49 -25.65 11.45
CA ALA A 190 6.23 -26.47 12.42
C ALA A 190 7.64 -25.96 12.64
N PHE A 191 8.34 -25.58 11.57
CA PHE A 191 9.68 -25.00 11.66
C PHE A 191 9.63 -23.62 12.34
N THR A 192 8.71 -22.73 11.98
CA THR A 192 8.52 -21.41 12.60
C THR A 192 8.39 -21.55 14.13
N ARG A 193 7.52 -22.43 14.61
CA ARG A 193 7.36 -22.65 16.06
C ARG A 193 8.61 -23.20 16.72
N ARG A 194 9.30 -24.16 16.08
CA ARG A 194 10.51 -24.77 16.63
C ARG A 194 11.64 -23.77 16.84
N ILE A 195 11.70 -22.71 16.03
CA ILE A 195 12.70 -21.62 16.16
C ILE A 195 12.18 -20.42 16.95
N GLY A 196 11.07 -20.57 17.69
CA GLY A 196 10.53 -19.51 18.56
C GLY A 196 9.75 -18.41 17.84
N GLY A 197 9.39 -18.60 16.56
CA GLY A 197 8.56 -17.67 15.80
C GLY A 197 7.07 -18.00 15.88
N ASP A 198 6.23 -17.03 15.44
CA ASP A 198 4.78 -17.17 15.32
C ASP A 198 4.29 -16.52 14.01
N VAL A 199 3.26 -17.10 13.41
CA VAL A 199 2.56 -16.54 12.26
C VAL A 199 1.26 -15.91 12.75
N ALA A 200 1.19 -14.58 12.72
CA ALA A 200 0.07 -13.82 13.26
C ALA A 200 -1.19 -13.97 12.39
N ALA A 201 -1.02 -13.94 11.07
CA ALA A 201 -2.11 -14.11 10.13
C ALA A 201 -1.64 -14.84 8.85
N ALA A 202 -2.55 -15.48 8.14
CA ALA A 202 -2.22 -16.25 6.95
C ALA A 202 -3.34 -16.22 5.90
N GLU A 203 -2.94 -16.15 4.64
CA GLU A 203 -3.77 -16.37 3.45
C GLU A 203 -3.50 -17.76 2.88
N LEU A 204 -4.48 -18.38 2.21
CA LEU A 204 -4.23 -19.66 1.53
C LEU A 204 -3.14 -19.48 0.45
N MET A 205 -3.26 -18.43 -0.36
CA MET A 205 -2.39 -18.12 -1.47
C MET A 205 -2.51 -16.64 -1.83
N ASN A 206 -1.57 -16.15 -2.63
CA ASN A 206 -1.62 -14.79 -3.19
C ASN A 206 -2.51 -14.73 -4.43
N GLU A 207 -3.39 -13.74 -4.52
CA GLU A 207 -4.19 -13.35 -5.69
C GLU A 207 -4.83 -14.54 -6.42
N PRO A 208 -5.75 -15.26 -5.78
CA PRO A 208 -6.38 -16.43 -6.38
C PRO A 208 -7.20 -16.11 -7.64
N ASP A 209 -7.64 -14.87 -7.80
CA ASP A 209 -8.36 -14.36 -8.97
C ASP A 209 -7.45 -14.25 -10.21
N LEU A 210 -6.16 -14.00 -10.05
CA LEU A 210 -5.17 -14.08 -11.15
C LEU A 210 -4.72 -15.51 -11.44
N SER A 211 -4.85 -16.43 -10.49
CA SER A 211 -4.43 -17.83 -10.59
C SER A 211 -2.94 -18.04 -10.92
N ALA A 212 -2.09 -17.03 -10.74
CA ALA A 212 -0.68 -17.13 -11.02
C ALA A 212 0.02 -18.11 -10.07
N GLY A 213 0.82 -19.03 -10.62
CA GLY A 213 1.52 -20.07 -9.84
C GLY A 213 0.64 -21.25 -9.41
N THR A 214 -0.64 -21.29 -9.80
CA THR A 214 -1.56 -22.42 -9.55
C THR A 214 -1.55 -23.43 -10.70
N PRO A 215 -2.17 -24.61 -10.57
CA PRO A 215 -2.41 -25.50 -11.69
C PRO A 215 -3.22 -24.87 -12.81
N GLU A 216 -3.05 -25.35 -14.03
CA GLU A 216 -3.87 -24.95 -15.17
C GLU A 216 -5.37 -25.16 -14.87
N GLY A 217 -6.21 -24.24 -15.31
CA GLY A 217 -7.66 -24.29 -15.11
C GLY A 217 -8.13 -24.01 -13.66
N TYR A 218 -7.26 -23.48 -12.81
CA TYR A 218 -7.64 -23.11 -11.44
C TYR A 218 -8.78 -22.06 -11.44
N ASN A 219 -9.84 -22.34 -10.71
CA ASN A 219 -11.07 -21.55 -10.70
C ASN A 219 -11.68 -21.43 -9.30
N VAL A 220 -12.82 -20.76 -9.19
CA VAL A 220 -13.54 -20.52 -7.92
C VAL A 220 -13.92 -21.83 -7.21
N ALA A 221 -14.31 -22.87 -7.96
CA ALA A 221 -14.66 -24.17 -7.36
C ALA A 221 -13.43 -24.86 -6.76
N ALA A 222 -12.28 -24.79 -7.44
CA ALA A 222 -11.01 -25.27 -6.93
C ALA A 222 -10.58 -24.49 -5.67
N PHE A 223 -10.67 -23.15 -5.72
CA PHE A 223 -10.35 -22.29 -4.59
C PHE A 223 -11.24 -22.60 -3.38
N ARG A 224 -12.54 -22.72 -3.56
CA ARG A 224 -13.50 -23.07 -2.46
C ARG A 224 -13.10 -24.38 -1.77
N ARG A 225 -12.79 -25.40 -2.55
CA ARG A 225 -12.38 -26.72 -2.05
C ARG A 225 -11.07 -26.63 -1.27
N ASP A 226 -10.09 -25.93 -1.84
CA ASP A 226 -8.76 -25.77 -1.26
C ASP A 226 -8.81 -24.89 0.00
N PHE A 227 -9.59 -23.81 -0.02
CA PHE A 227 -9.78 -22.95 1.16
C PHE A 227 -10.45 -23.70 2.31
N GLY A 228 -11.41 -24.57 2.01
CA GLY A 228 -12.01 -25.46 3.02
C GLY A 228 -10.98 -26.36 3.69
N ALA A 229 -10.10 -26.99 2.90
CA ALA A 229 -9.01 -27.82 3.41
C ALA A 229 -7.98 -27.00 4.21
N PHE A 230 -7.61 -25.82 3.71
CA PHE A 230 -6.72 -24.88 4.38
C PHE A 230 -7.28 -24.44 5.73
N ARG A 231 -8.53 -24.01 5.79
CA ARG A 231 -9.19 -23.63 7.04
C ARG A 231 -9.16 -24.75 8.08
N ALA A 232 -9.56 -25.98 7.69
CA ALA A 232 -9.56 -27.13 8.59
C ALA A 232 -8.14 -27.41 9.12
N PHE A 233 -7.15 -27.39 8.25
CA PHE A 233 -5.75 -27.57 8.62
C PHE A 233 -5.26 -26.47 9.58
N MET A 234 -5.53 -25.19 9.30
CA MET A 234 -5.06 -24.07 10.13
C MET A 234 -5.71 -24.05 11.51
N ARG A 235 -7.01 -24.33 11.60
CA ARG A 235 -7.71 -24.41 12.90
C ARG A 235 -7.14 -25.53 13.78
N GLN A 236 -6.64 -26.62 13.21
CA GLN A 236 -5.96 -27.68 13.94
C GLN A 236 -4.50 -27.34 14.26
N MET A 237 -3.75 -26.85 13.27
CA MET A 237 -2.31 -26.70 13.35
C MET A 237 -1.87 -25.39 14.00
N ALA A 238 -2.61 -24.30 13.77
CA ALA A 238 -2.26 -22.94 14.21
C ALA A 238 -3.52 -22.15 14.59
N PRO A 239 -4.26 -22.57 15.65
CA PRO A 239 -5.59 -22.01 15.97
C PRO A 239 -5.58 -20.52 16.34
N ARG A 240 -4.43 -19.96 16.72
CA ARG A 240 -4.27 -18.53 17.04
C ARG A 240 -3.91 -17.68 15.84
N THR A 241 -3.55 -18.27 14.70
CA THR A 241 -3.28 -17.55 13.45
C THR A 241 -4.57 -17.06 12.84
N ALA A 242 -4.71 -15.76 12.63
CA ALA A 242 -5.87 -15.19 11.94
C ALA A 242 -5.89 -15.64 10.48
N LEU A 243 -7.03 -16.05 9.97
CA LEU A 243 -7.21 -16.42 8.58
C LEU A 243 -7.71 -15.22 7.79
N LEU A 244 -6.91 -14.78 6.83
CA LEU A 244 -7.23 -13.72 5.92
C LEU A 244 -7.74 -14.29 4.59
N GLY A 245 -8.55 -13.54 3.89
CA GLY A 245 -8.95 -13.94 2.55
C GLY A 245 -10.01 -13.03 1.92
N PRO A 246 -10.13 -13.15 0.60
CA PRO A 246 -9.41 -14.05 -0.31
C PRO A 246 -8.02 -13.57 -0.74
N GLY A 247 -7.63 -12.29 -0.49
CA GLY A 247 -6.38 -11.69 -1.00
C GLY A 247 -6.44 -11.48 -2.51
N THR A 248 -7.60 -11.07 -3.04
CA THR A 248 -7.83 -10.78 -4.46
C THR A 248 -7.46 -9.34 -4.80
N ILE A 249 -7.06 -9.10 -6.06
CA ILE A 249 -6.75 -7.77 -6.58
C ILE A 249 -7.88 -7.19 -7.43
N GLY A 250 -8.72 -8.04 -8.05
CA GLY A 250 -9.81 -7.63 -8.92
C GLY A 250 -11.00 -7.03 -8.18
N ASP A 251 -11.78 -6.25 -8.88
CA ASP A 251 -13.07 -5.69 -8.43
C ASP A 251 -14.24 -6.22 -9.27
N ASP A 252 -14.09 -7.44 -9.78
CA ASP A 252 -15.00 -8.12 -10.69
C ASP A 252 -15.78 -9.27 -10.00
N LYS A 253 -16.62 -9.94 -10.80
CA LYS A 253 -17.40 -11.10 -10.35
C LYS A 253 -16.51 -12.24 -9.80
N ARG A 254 -15.31 -12.44 -10.35
CA ARG A 254 -14.41 -13.53 -9.92
C ARG A 254 -13.87 -13.26 -8.52
N ALA A 255 -13.46 -12.03 -8.22
CA ALA A 255 -13.06 -11.62 -6.89
C ALA A 255 -14.21 -11.78 -5.86
N ALA A 256 -15.44 -11.38 -6.25
CA ALA A 256 -16.63 -11.57 -5.41
C ALA A 256 -16.94 -13.04 -5.13
N ASP A 257 -16.86 -13.90 -6.12
CA ASP A 257 -17.11 -15.35 -5.97
C ASP A 257 -16.02 -16.02 -5.10
N MET A 258 -14.77 -15.56 -5.17
CA MET A 258 -13.69 -16.01 -4.31
C MET A 258 -13.92 -15.60 -2.85
N LEU A 259 -14.34 -14.36 -2.61
CA LEU A 259 -14.73 -13.94 -1.26
C LEU A 259 -15.90 -14.75 -0.73
N ALA A 260 -16.93 -15.00 -1.54
CA ALA A 260 -18.06 -15.85 -1.14
C ALA A 260 -17.62 -17.30 -0.80
N ALA A 261 -16.58 -17.81 -1.47
CA ALA A 261 -16.02 -19.11 -1.18
C ALA A 261 -15.24 -19.18 0.14
N ALA A 262 -14.64 -18.05 0.59
CA ALA A 262 -13.83 -17.95 1.80
C ALA A 262 -14.60 -17.44 3.03
N ALA A 263 -15.69 -16.70 2.84
CA ALA A 263 -16.34 -15.83 3.82
C ALA A 263 -16.64 -16.48 5.17
N ASN A 264 -17.11 -17.74 5.18
CA ASN A 264 -17.43 -18.48 6.41
C ASN A 264 -16.21 -18.97 7.19
N GLY A 265 -14.98 -18.67 6.71
CA GLY A 265 -13.77 -19.22 7.31
C GLY A 265 -12.69 -18.22 7.65
N ILE A 266 -12.87 -16.96 7.28
CA ILE A 266 -11.90 -15.88 7.49
C ILE A 266 -12.18 -15.10 8.77
N ASP A 267 -11.13 -14.59 9.37
CA ASP A 267 -11.18 -13.68 10.51
C ASP A 267 -11.12 -12.20 10.05
N ALA A 268 -10.58 -11.94 8.86
CA ALA A 268 -10.63 -10.64 8.19
C ALA A 268 -10.76 -10.82 6.67
N VAL A 269 -11.45 -9.88 6.04
CA VAL A 269 -11.46 -9.76 4.56
C VAL A 269 -10.16 -9.10 4.12
N SER A 270 -9.38 -9.79 3.29
CA SER A 270 -8.16 -9.22 2.69
C SER A 270 -8.33 -8.97 1.19
N TYR A 271 -7.73 -7.89 0.72
CA TYR A 271 -7.68 -7.53 -0.69
C TYR A 271 -6.37 -6.81 -1.03
N HIS A 272 -6.07 -6.73 -2.32
CA HIS A 272 -4.96 -5.96 -2.88
C HIS A 272 -5.50 -4.79 -3.69
N HIS A 273 -4.73 -3.70 -3.75
CA HIS A 273 -5.09 -2.54 -4.55
C HIS A 273 -3.85 -1.84 -5.11
N TYR A 274 -3.86 -1.68 -6.42
CA TYR A 274 -2.98 -0.80 -7.16
C TYR A 274 -3.85 0.09 -8.05
N GLY A 275 -3.59 1.38 -8.08
CA GLY A 275 -4.43 2.31 -8.84
C GLY A 275 -4.42 2.07 -10.34
N ALA A 276 -3.35 1.43 -10.85
CA ALA A 276 -3.16 1.01 -12.24
C ALA A 276 -2.05 -0.05 -12.36
N VAL A 277 -1.66 -0.40 -13.58
CA VAL A 277 -0.41 -1.11 -13.88
C VAL A 277 0.66 -0.12 -14.34
N SER A 278 1.94 -0.41 -14.05
CA SER A 278 3.06 0.44 -14.44
C SER A 278 3.30 0.43 -15.96
N ALA A 279 4.03 1.41 -16.45
CA ALA A 279 4.39 1.53 -17.88
C ALA A 279 5.09 0.26 -18.41
N ARG A 280 5.89 -0.45 -17.59
CA ARG A 280 6.53 -1.72 -17.98
C ARG A 280 5.53 -2.85 -18.27
N CYS A 281 4.32 -2.76 -17.75
CA CYS A 281 3.22 -3.69 -18.01
C CYS A 281 2.15 -3.12 -18.96
N GLY A 282 2.45 -1.98 -19.61
CA GLY A 282 1.56 -1.37 -20.59
C GLY A 282 0.61 -0.33 -20.01
N GLY A 283 0.83 0.13 -18.78
CA GLY A 283 0.09 1.25 -18.21
C GLY A 283 0.48 2.58 -18.85
N ASP A 284 -0.43 3.52 -18.83
CA ASP A 284 -0.33 4.83 -19.50
C ASP A 284 -0.35 6.02 -18.52
N ARG A 285 -0.29 5.76 -17.21
CA ARG A 285 -0.33 6.83 -16.21
C ARG A 285 0.92 7.69 -16.27
N THR A 286 0.71 8.99 -16.13
CA THR A 286 1.77 9.99 -16.15
C THR A 286 1.92 10.66 -14.79
N PRO A 287 3.12 11.24 -14.48
CA PRO A 287 3.35 11.91 -13.21
C PRO A 287 2.48 13.17 -13.02
N GLU A 288 1.98 13.78 -14.11
CA GLU A 288 1.08 14.93 -14.05
C GLU A 288 -0.25 14.56 -13.39
N ALA A 289 -0.77 13.36 -13.65
CA ALA A 289 -2.02 12.87 -13.08
C ALA A 289 -1.90 12.40 -11.62
N ALA A 290 -0.68 12.19 -11.11
CA ALA A 290 -0.46 11.53 -9.82
C ALA A 290 -1.00 12.29 -8.59
N LEU A 291 -1.23 13.61 -8.69
CA LEU A 291 -1.86 14.42 -7.62
C LEU A 291 -3.36 14.67 -7.87
N SER A 292 -3.93 14.19 -8.98
CA SER A 292 -5.35 14.42 -9.25
C SER A 292 -6.24 13.67 -8.28
N GLU A 293 -7.38 14.27 -7.92
CA GLU A 293 -8.39 13.60 -7.11
C GLU A 293 -8.91 12.32 -7.78
N GLN A 294 -9.01 12.33 -9.11
CA GLN A 294 -9.38 11.13 -9.89
C GLN A 294 -8.43 9.96 -9.60
N TRP A 295 -7.12 10.22 -9.51
CA TRP A 295 -6.13 9.19 -9.18
C TRP A 295 -6.22 8.75 -7.72
N LEU A 296 -6.21 9.71 -6.79
CA LEU A 296 -6.19 9.45 -5.36
C LEU A 296 -7.46 8.71 -4.89
N ALA A 297 -8.62 9.02 -5.47
CA ALA A 297 -9.90 8.40 -5.15
C ALA A 297 -10.05 6.93 -5.61
N HIS A 298 -9.12 6.38 -6.41
CA HIS A 298 -9.14 4.94 -6.76
C HIS A 298 -9.12 4.06 -5.49
N THR A 299 -8.44 4.52 -4.43
CA THR A 299 -8.44 3.85 -3.11
C THR A 299 -9.85 3.71 -2.55
N ASP A 300 -10.68 4.76 -2.61
CA ASP A 300 -12.05 4.74 -2.12
C ASP A 300 -12.95 3.83 -2.97
N GLN A 301 -12.74 3.82 -4.29
CA GLN A 301 -13.51 2.98 -5.22
C GLN A 301 -13.28 1.50 -4.95
N ALA A 302 -12.01 1.09 -4.82
CA ALA A 302 -11.66 -0.28 -4.46
C ALA A 302 -12.22 -0.68 -3.10
N LEU A 303 -12.03 0.18 -2.08
CA LEU A 303 -12.56 -0.09 -0.74
C LEU A 303 -14.09 -0.20 -0.76
N ALA A 304 -14.80 0.67 -1.47
CA ALA A 304 -16.25 0.63 -1.56
C ALA A 304 -16.76 -0.69 -2.14
N TYR A 305 -16.04 -1.26 -3.13
CA TYR A 305 -16.35 -2.58 -3.68
C TYR A 305 -16.21 -3.67 -2.60
N TYR A 306 -15.06 -3.77 -1.94
CA TYR A 306 -14.81 -4.80 -0.93
C TYR A 306 -15.66 -4.62 0.33
N ARG A 307 -15.99 -3.38 0.70
CA ARG A 307 -16.90 -3.11 1.83
C ARG A 307 -18.31 -3.64 1.57
N ARG A 308 -18.88 -3.39 0.38
CA ARG A 308 -20.18 -3.94 0.00
C ARG A 308 -20.18 -5.48 0.02
N LEU A 309 -19.11 -6.10 -0.45
CA LEU A 309 -18.98 -7.56 -0.40
C LEU A 309 -18.85 -8.08 1.02
N ARG A 310 -18.00 -7.44 1.86
CA ARG A 310 -17.83 -7.79 3.27
C ARG A 310 -19.16 -7.72 4.03
N ASP A 311 -19.89 -6.61 3.86
CA ASP A 311 -21.15 -6.39 4.57
C ASP A 311 -22.20 -7.47 4.23
N ARG A 312 -22.19 -7.96 2.99
CA ARG A 312 -23.08 -9.02 2.53
C ARG A 312 -22.61 -10.42 2.90
N LEU A 313 -21.31 -10.73 2.79
CA LEU A 313 -20.79 -12.09 2.82
C LEU A 313 -20.06 -12.44 4.12
N ALA A 314 -19.51 -11.47 4.81
CA ALA A 314 -18.72 -11.61 6.04
C ALA A 314 -18.97 -10.41 6.99
N PRO A 315 -20.25 -10.15 7.38
CA PRO A 315 -20.61 -8.95 8.13
C PRO A 315 -19.81 -8.83 9.43
N GLY A 316 -19.37 -7.61 9.74
CA GLY A 316 -18.59 -7.29 10.93
C GLY A 316 -17.12 -7.72 10.91
N ARG A 317 -16.66 -8.44 9.88
CA ARG A 317 -15.23 -8.76 9.76
C ARG A 317 -14.41 -7.52 9.41
N PRO A 318 -13.24 -7.32 10.03
CA PRO A 318 -12.34 -6.23 9.65
C PRO A 318 -11.87 -6.39 8.20
N ILE A 319 -11.52 -5.28 7.57
CA ILE A 319 -10.93 -5.25 6.23
C ILE A 319 -9.44 -4.96 6.36
N TRP A 320 -8.60 -5.73 5.67
CA TRP A 320 -7.17 -5.55 5.55
C TRP A 320 -6.79 -5.34 4.07
N LEU A 321 -6.07 -4.29 3.79
CA LEU A 321 -5.39 -4.10 2.50
C LEU A 321 -4.01 -4.72 2.63
N THR A 322 -3.88 -5.98 2.18
CA THR A 322 -2.67 -6.78 2.44
C THR A 322 -1.56 -6.57 1.41
N GLU A 323 -1.86 -5.87 0.30
CA GLU A 323 -0.85 -5.50 -0.68
C GLU A 323 -1.28 -4.24 -1.44
N THR A 324 -0.43 -3.20 -1.44
CA THR A 324 -0.68 -1.96 -2.18
C THR A 324 0.61 -1.19 -2.47
N ALA A 325 0.66 -0.53 -3.60
CA ALA A 325 1.69 0.44 -3.96
C ALA A 325 1.13 1.44 -4.99
N GLU A 326 2.00 2.25 -5.60
CA GLU A 326 1.60 3.24 -6.61
C GLU A 326 0.93 2.56 -7.82
N THR A 327 1.62 1.60 -8.46
CA THR A 327 1.07 0.76 -9.53
C THR A 327 1.58 -0.67 -9.40
N ALA A 328 0.82 -1.63 -9.92
CA ALA A 328 1.27 -3.01 -10.04
C ALA A 328 2.49 -3.13 -10.98
N CYS A 329 3.17 -4.27 -10.98
CA CYS A 329 4.39 -4.52 -11.76
C CYS A 329 5.59 -3.66 -11.31
N GLY A 330 5.80 -3.51 -10.00
CA GLY A 330 7.01 -2.89 -9.47
C GLY A 330 7.01 -1.36 -9.42
N GLY A 331 5.87 -0.73 -9.68
CA GLY A 331 5.73 0.73 -9.67
C GLY A 331 6.16 1.40 -10.98
N ASN A 332 5.77 2.65 -11.16
CA ASN A 332 6.32 3.54 -12.18
C ASN A 332 7.63 4.17 -11.69
N ARG A 333 8.36 4.86 -12.58
CA ARG A 333 9.62 5.52 -12.24
C ARG A 333 9.50 6.49 -11.07
N TRP A 334 8.38 7.22 -10.97
CA TRP A 334 8.14 8.18 -9.88
C TRP A 334 7.66 7.57 -8.56
N SER A 335 7.41 6.27 -8.49
CA SER A 335 7.07 5.59 -7.23
C SER A 335 8.16 5.75 -6.15
N ALA A 336 9.42 5.95 -6.57
CA ALA A 336 10.56 6.16 -5.68
C ALA A 336 10.72 7.62 -5.21
N SER A 337 9.84 8.53 -5.66
CA SER A 337 9.99 9.99 -5.49
C SER A 337 8.96 10.58 -4.52
N PHE A 338 9.15 11.86 -4.19
CA PHE A 338 8.22 12.61 -3.34
C PHE A 338 6.80 12.67 -3.92
N LEU A 339 6.66 12.58 -5.24
CA LEU A 339 5.37 12.58 -5.90
C LEU A 339 4.45 11.44 -5.41
N ASP A 340 4.99 10.24 -5.15
CA ASP A 340 4.19 9.13 -4.64
C ASP A 340 3.88 9.24 -3.14
N THR A 341 4.58 10.09 -2.40
CA THR A 341 4.32 10.28 -0.97
C THR A 341 2.93 10.87 -0.71
N PHE A 342 2.41 11.65 -1.66
CA PHE A 342 1.03 12.15 -1.63
C PHE A 342 0.03 11.00 -1.65
N ARG A 343 0.13 10.09 -2.63
CA ARG A 343 -0.74 8.92 -2.69
C ARG A 343 -0.57 8.03 -1.46
N TYR A 344 0.68 7.80 -1.04
CA TYR A 344 0.96 6.92 0.10
C TYR A 344 0.27 7.41 1.39
N LEU A 345 0.43 8.68 1.74
CA LEU A 345 -0.16 9.25 2.95
C LEU A 345 -1.66 9.50 2.81
N ASP A 346 -2.13 9.92 1.64
CA ASP A 346 -3.55 10.07 1.34
C ASP A 346 -4.30 8.73 1.46
N GLN A 347 -3.72 7.66 0.92
CA GLN A 347 -4.27 6.31 1.05
C GLN A 347 -4.38 5.88 2.52
N LEU A 348 -3.34 6.11 3.33
CA LEU A 348 -3.41 5.81 4.77
C LEU A 348 -4.53 6.62 5.43
N GLY A 349 -4.64 7.92 5.14
CA GLY A 349 -5.68 8.80 5.68
C GLY A 349 -7.10 8.35 5.30
N ARG A 350 -7.35 8.08 4.02
CA ARG A 350 -8.64 7.59 3.51
C ARG A 350 -9.03 6.27 4.15
N LEU A 351 -8.12 5.31 4.17
CA LEU A 351 -8.38 3.98 4.72
C LEU A 351 -8.57 3.97 6.24
N ALA A 352 -7.80 4.78 6.97
CA ALA A 352 -8.00 4.96 8.41
C ALA A 352 -9.36 5.59 8.70
N LYS A 353 -9.72 6.70 8.03
CA LYS A 353 -11.04 7.36 8.13
C LYS A 353 -12.19 6.39 7.84
N ALA A 354 -11.96 5.46 6.94
CA ALA A 354 -12.94 4.44 6.58
C ALA A 354 -12.94 3.20 7.51
N GLY A 355 -12.06 3.12 8.52
CA GLY A 355 -12.02 2.03 9.48
C GLY A 355 -11.41 0.73 8.93
N VAL A 356 -10.55 0.81 7.92
CA VAL A 356 -9.72 -0.33 7.50
C VAL A 356 -8.73 -0.64 8.62
N ALA A 357 -8.58 -1.91 8.98
CA ALA A 357 -7.80 -2.28 10.15
C ALA A 357 -6.29 -2.24 9.90
N VAL A 358 -5.82 -2.69 8.74
CA VAL A 358 -4.39 -2.80 8.38
C VAL A 358 -4.19 -2.47 6.91
N VAL A 359 -3.07 -1.78 6.62
CA VAL A 359 -2.59 -1.46 5.27
C VAL A 359 -1.12 -1.89 5.15
N MET A 360 -0.81 -2.74 4.17
CA MET A 360 0.53 -3.29 3.96
C MET A 360 1.10 -2.78 2.63
N HIS A 361 2.09 -1.89 2.74
CA HIS A 361 2.77 -1.34 1.56
C HIS A 361 3.69 -2.37 0.90
N ASN A 362 3.64 -2.48 -0.39
CA ASN A 362 4.52 -3.32 -1.21
C ASN A 362 5.60 -2.45 -1.87
N THR A 363 6.88 -2.54 -1.46
CA THR A 363 7.52 -3.41 -0.48
C THR A 363 8.35 -2.59 0.53
N LEU A 364 9.04 -3.27 1.47
CA LEU A 364 10.03 -2.60 2.31
C LEU A 364 11.25 -2.15 1.49
N ALA A 365 11.85 -3.04 0.66
CA ALA A 365 13.11 -2.76 -0.02
C ALA A 365 13.25 -3.47 -1.38
N ALA A 366 12.25 -3.37 -2.24
CA ALA A 366 12.35 -3.94 -3.59
C ALA A 366 11.64 -3.09 -4.63
N SER A 367 12.22 -3.07 -5.86
CA SER A 367 11.71 -2.37 -7.03
C SER A 367 11.54 -0.85 -6.79
N ASP A 368 10.80 -0.16 -7.69
CA ASP A 368 10.68 1.30 -7.61
C ASP A 368 9.76 1.75 -6.47
N TYR A 369 8.78 0.96 -6.08
CA TYR A 369 7.84 1.28 -5.01
C TYR A 369 8.34 0.97 -3.59
N GLY A 370 9.54 0.37 -3.42
CA GLY A 370 10.08 0.09 -2.09
C GLY A 370 10.21 1.35 -1.22
N LEU A 371 9.95 1.22 0.08
CA LEU A 371 10.19 2.30 1.05
C LEU A 371 11.68 2.65 1.14
N LEU A 372 12.54 1.66 0.94
CA LEU A 372 13.99 1.77 0.89
C LEU A 372 14.47 1.44 -0.53
N ASP A 373 15.56 2.07 -0.95
CA ASP A 373 16.24 1.67 -2.18
C ASP A 373 16.81 0.24 -2.04
N GLN A 374 16.57 -0.59 -3.05
CA GLN A 374 16.93 -2.02 -2.95
C GLN A 374 18.43 -2.32 -2.94
N ARG A 375 19.29 -1.38 -3.40
CA ARG A 375 20.74 -1.57 -3.51
C ARG A 375 21.47 -0.94 -2.32
N THR A 376 21.05 0.29 -1.98
CA THR A 376 21.72 1.10 -0.94
C THR A 376 21.02 1.03 0.40
N LEU A 377 19.77 0.55 0.45
CA LEU A 377 18.86 0.62 1.59
C LEU A 377 18.61 2.06 2.07
N SER A 378 18.88 3.05 1.24
CA SER A 378 18.61 4.44 1.59
C SER A 378 17.11 4.70 1.66
N PRO A 379 16.62 5.40 2.70
CA PRO A 379 15.21 5.77 2.82
C PRO A 379 14.76 6.64 1.63
N ARG A 380 13.63 6.29 1.05
CA ARG A 380 12.95 7.07 0.02
C ARG A 380 11.92 8.02 0.64
N PRO A 381 11.36 8.99 -0.10
CA PRO A 381 10.38 9.94 0.44
C PRO A 381 9.19 9.28 1.15
N ASN A 382 8.65 8.16 0.62
CA ASN A 382 7.59 7.40 1.26
C ASN A 382 7.99 6.87 2.64
N TYR A 383 9.25 6.50 2.84
CA TYR A 383 9.73 6.06 4.15
C TYR A 383 9.65 7.18 5.19
N PHE A 384 10.04 8.40 4.85
CA PHE A 384 9.94 9.55 5.76
C PHE A 384 8.49 9.93 6.05
N GLY A 385 7.60 9.84 5.05
CA GLY A 385 6.16 9.96 5.25
C GLY A 385 5.63 8.88 6.22
N ALA A 386 6.06 7.65 6.03
CA ALA A 386 5.73 6.52 6.89
C ALA A 386 6.21 6.73 8.34
N LEU A 387 7.41 7.27 8.50
CA LEU A 387 8.01 7.53 9.81
C LEU A 387 7.29 8.65 10.56
N LEU A 388 6.87 9.73 9.87
CA LEU A 388 6.04 10.78 10.45
C LEU A 388 4.66 10.26 10.84
N TRP A 389 4.00 9.48 9.98
CA TRP A 389 2.76 8.81 10.34
C TRP A 389 2.92 7.96 11.61
N ARG A 390 3.97 7.14 11.66
CA ARG A 390 4.24 6.27 12.80
C ARG A 390 4.46 7.04 14.09
N ARG A 391 5.12 8.19 14.05
CA ARG A 391 5.43 8.98 15.23
C ARG A 391 4.26 9.83 15.73
N LEU A 392 3.42 10.33 14.81
CA LEU A 392 2.47 11.37 15.12
C LEU A 392 1.01 10.88 15.17
N MET A 393 0.62 9.97 14.25
CA MET A 393 -0.78 9.52 14.12
C MET A 393 -1.05 8.35 15.07
N GLY A 394 -1.96 8.53 16.01
CA GLY A 394 -2.41 7.47 16.93
C GLY A 394 -3.44 6.54 16.29
N THR A 395 -3.94 5.59 17.06
CA THR A 395 -4.90 4.57 16.57
C THR A 395 -6.35 5.03 16.58
N THR A 396 -6.69 6.04 17.37
CA THR A 396 -8.03 6.63 17.39
C THR A 396 -8.17 7.64 16.26
N VAL A 397 -9.09 7.38 15.34
CA VAL A 397 -9.35 8.22 14.16
C VAL A 397 -10.51 9.17 14.46
N LEU A 398 -10.31 10.43 14.14
CA LEU A 398 -11.29 11.50 14.34
C LEU A 398 -11.83 11.99 12.98
N ASP A 399 -13.05 12.50 12.96
CA ASP A 399 -13.56 13.18 11.77
C ASP A 399 -13.16 14.66 11.80
N SER A 400 -12.36 15.07 10.81
CA SER A 400 -12.01 16.48 10.64
C SER A 400 -13.20 17.36 10.22
N GLY A 401 -14.30 16.76 9.73
CA GLY A 401 -15.40 17.47 9.12
C GLY A 401 -15.06 18.19 7.80
N VAL A 402 -13.81 18.15 7.38
CA VAL A 402 -13.35 18.75 6.12
C VAL A 402 -13.60 17.77 4.97
N PRO A 403 -14.38 18.16 3.95
CA PRO A 403 -14.56 17.33 2.76
C PRO A 403 -13.22 17.13 2.04
N ILE A 404 -12.97 15.90 1.58
CA ILE A 404 -11.84 15.61 0.69
C ILE A 404 -12.15 16.24 -0.68
N GLN A 405 -11.30 17.16 -1.11
CA GLN A 405 -11.47 17.87 -2.37
C GLN A 405 -10.12 18.22 -2.98
N ASN A 406 -10.09 18.48 -4.26
CA ASN A 406 -8.86 18.87 -4.94
C ASN A 406 -8.17 20.03 -4.21
N GLY A 407 -6.91 19.84 -3.86
CA GLY A 407 -6.07 20.81 -3.17
C GLY A 407 -6.12 20.77 -1.63
N LEU A 408 -7.07 20.02 -1.02
CA LEU A 408 -7.10 19.95 0.45
C LEU A 408 -7.69 18.63 0.95
N HIS A 409 -6.82 17.79 1.53
CA HIS A 409 -7.24 16.61 2.27
C HIS A 409 -6.79 16.75 3.73
N VAL A 410 -7.72 16.60 4.68
CA VAL A 410 -7.45 16.73 6.11
C VAL A 410 -7.90 15.47 6.83
N TYR A 411 -6.94 14.76 7.43
CA TYR A 411 -7.14 13.57 8.25
C TYR A 411 -6.76 13.88 9.68
N ALA A 412 -7.57 13.43 10.65
CA ALA A 412 -7.37 13.72 12.07
C ALA A 412 -7.29 12.42 12.88
N HIS A 413 -6.32 12.35 13.77
CA HIS A 413 -6.15 11.27 14.74
C HIS A 413 -5.87 11.85 16.11
N CYS A 414 -6.16 11.10 17.17
CA CYS A 414 -5.49 11.36 18.43
C CYS A 414 -3.97 11.28 18.23
N ALA A 415 -3.23 12.18 18.84
CA ALA A 415 -1.78 12.13 18.78
C ALA A 415 -1.27 10.86 19.43
N ARG A 416 -0.18 10.32 18.92
CA ARG A 416 0.43 9.13 19.51
C ARG A 416 1.06 9.45 20.86
N GLU A 417 0.70 8.67 21.87
CA GLU A 417 1.29 8.73 23.23
C GLU A 417 1.14 10.06 23.96
N VAL A 418 0.27 10.98 23.47
CA VAL A 418 -0.02 12.25 24.13
C VAL A 418 -1.53 12.33 24.42
N PRO A 419 -1.97 12.03 25.65
CA PRO A 419 -3.39 12.05 25.99
C PRO A 419 -4.03 13.42 25.77
N GLY A 420 -5.22 13.43 25.15
CA GLY A 420 -5.98 14.63 24.84
C GLY A 420 -5.49 15.41 23.62
N ALA A 421 -4.30 15.09 23.09
CA ALA A 421 -3.75 15.76 21.92
C ALA A 421 -4.30 15.20 20.60
N VAL A 422 -4.30 16.03 19.56
CA VAL A 422 -4.74 15.69 18.20
C VAL A 422 -3.61 15.94 17.21
N THR A 423 -3.46 15.05 16.26
CA THR A 423 -2.61 15.27 15.07
C THR A 423 -3.47 15.33 13.83
N LEU A 424 -3.22 16.34 13.01
CA LEU A 424 -3.82 16.51 11.69
C LEU A 424 -2.78 16.20 10.62
N LEU A 425 -3.15 15.41 9.61
CA LEU A 425 -2.43 15.31 8.35
C LEU A 425 -3.15 16.15 7.31
N VAL A 426 -2.49 17.18 6.81
CA VAL A 426 -2.99 18.09 5.79
C VAL A 426 -2.19 17.89 4.51
N ILE A 427 -2.85 17.51 3.44
CA ILE A 427 -2.24 17.31 2.12
C ILE A 427 -2.80 18.38 1.18
N ASN A 428 -1.93 19.29 0.74
CA ASN A 428 -2.26 20.18 -0.37
C ASN A 428 -1.73 19.54 -1.67
N ASN A 429 -2.59 18.82 -2.37
CA ASN A 429 -2.28 18.18 -3.65
C ASN A 429 -2.46 19.12 -4.87
N ASP A 430 -2.80 20.38 -4.66
CA ASP A 430 -2.79 21.41 -5.72
C ASP A 430 -1.36 21.85 -6.01
N ARG A 431 -0.98 21.94 -7.28
CA ARG A 431 0.38 22.30 -7.70
C ARG A 431 0.62 23.83 -7.74
N ALA A 432 -0.45 24.63 -7.70
CA ALA A 432 -0.38 26.08 -7.89
C ALA A 432 -0.93 26.87 -6.71
N GLU A 433 -2.02 26.41 -6.10
CA GLU A 433 -2.76 27.18 -5.13
C GLU A 433 -2.44 26.79 -3.69
N PRO A 434 -2.13 27.74 -2.81
CA PRO A 434 -2.01 27.49 -1.38
C PRO A 434 -3.38 27.22 -0.74
N ARG A 435 -3.36 26.56 0.41
CA ARG A 435 -4.56 26.32 1.23
C ARG A 435 -4.35 26.87 2.62
N GLU A 436 -5.43 27.10 3.35
CA GLU A 436 -5.40 27.72 4.66
C GLU A 436 -6.38 27.06 5.62
N LEU A 437 -5.93 26.80 6.86
CA LEU A 437 -6.76 26.39 7.98
C LEU A 437 -6.57 27.37 9.14
N ILE A 438 -7.62 27.60 9.91
CA ILE A 438 -7.55 28.35 11.16
C ILE A 438 -7.68 27.36 12.32
N LEU A 439 -6.68 27.33 13.21
CA LEU A 439 -6.70 26.54 14.45
C LEU A 439 -6.73 27.46 15.68
N PRO A 440 -7.61 27.17 16.67
CA PRO A 440 -7.67 27.93 17.91
C PRO A 440 -6.50 27.67 18.85
N ASN A 441 -5.72 26.61 18.61
CA ASN A 441 -4.62 26.16 19.46
C ASN A 441 -3.26 26.38 18.79
N ALA A 442 -2.22 26.57 19.59
CA ALA A 442 -0.86 26.43 19.13
C ALA A 442 -0.58 24.99 18.69
N SER A 443 0.33 24.81 17.75
CA SER A 443 0.66 23.49 17.18
C SER A 443 2.15 23.37 16.84
N GLU A 444 2.60 22.15 16.59
CA GLU A 444 3.91 21.89 15.98
C GLU A 444 3.69 21.42 14.53
N ARG A 445 4.42 22.04 13.61
CA ARG A 445 4.32 21.81 12.18
C ARG A 445 5.45 20.95 11.67
N TYR A 446 5.13 19.92 10.88
CA TYR A 446 6.05 19.01 10.20
C TYR A 446 5.68 18.99 8.72
N THR A 447 6.34 19.80 7.89
CA THR A 447 6.02 19.90 6.47
C THR A 447 7.05 19.16 5.63
N LEU A 448 6.58 18.17 4.86
CA LEU A 448 7.34 17.53 3.78
C LEU A 448 7.13 18.34 2.50
N GLU A 449 8.24 18.65 1.83
CA GLU A 449 8.27 19.43 0.60
C GLU A 449 9.40 18.97 -0.34
N ALA A 450 9.26 19.24 -1.63
CA ALA A 450 10.31 18.94 -2.61
C ALA A 450 11.57 19.79 -2.33
N ALA A 451 12.73 19.19 -2.51
CA ALA A 451 14.02 19.89 -2.32
C ALA A 451 14.21 21.12 -3.25
N LYS A 452 13.55 21.09 -4.40
CA LYS A 452 13.42 22.23 -5.30
C LYS A 452 11.95 22.47 -5.59
N PRO A 453 11.46 23.71 -5.55
CA PRO A 453 10.07 24.01 -5.87
C PRO A 453 9.63 23.38 -7.19
N GLY A 454 8.53 22.62 -7.17
CA GLY A 454 7.98 21.96 -8.34
C GLY A 454 8.65 20.64 -8.77
N ASP A 455 9.82 20.29 -8.23
CA ASP A 455 10.50 19.02 -8.53
C ASP A 455 9.97 17.87 -7.65
N LEU A 456 8.72 17.49 -7.88
CA LEU A 456 8.07 16.42 -7.12
C LEU A 456 8.61 15.02 -7.44
N GLN A 457 9.29 14.85 -8.58
CA GLN A 457 9.90 13.57 -8.97
C GLN A 457 11.31 13.36 -8.37
N SER A 458 11.77 14.29 -7.51
CA SER A 458 12.99 14.11 -6.74
C SER A 458 12.83 12.99 -5.70
N THR A 459 13.88 12.21 -5.50
CA THR A 459 14.03 11.27 -4.38
C THR A 459 14.47 11.96 -3.09
N MET A 460 14.87 13.25 -3.18
CA MET A 460 15.23 14.08 -2.04
C MET A 460 14.00 14.86 -1.55
N VAL A 461 13.75 14.81 -0.25
CA VAL A 461 12.64 15.49 0.41
C VAL A 461 13.14 16.31 1.59
N LEU A 462 12.51 17.44 1.85
CA LEU A 462 12.79 18.27 3.01
C LEU A 462 11.71 18.10 4.08
N LEU A 463 12.12 18.28 5.33
CA LEU A 463 11.22 18.50 6.47
C LEU A 463 11.47 19.91 7.03
N ASN A 464 10.47 20.79 6.93
CA ASN A 464 10.60 22.18 7.37
C ASN A 464 11.85 22.87 6.80
N GLY A 465 12.16 22.69 5.49
CA GLY A 465 13.31 23.26 4.81
C GLY A 465 14.65 22.52 5.03
N ARG A 466 14.69 21.45 5.85
CA ARG A 466 15.90 20.65 6.09
C ARG A 466 15.86 19.33 5.32
N VAL A 467 16.95 18.98 4.65
CA VAL A 467 17.06 17.72 3.90
C VAL A 467 16.92 16.53 4.86
N LEU A 468 16.03 15.60 4.52
CA LEU A 468 15.91 14.31 5.20
C LEU A 468 16.86 13.31 4.54
N ALA A 469 17.96 13.02 5.22
CA ALA A 469 18.95 12.02 4.83
C ALA A 469 19.51 11.34 6.07
N THR A 470 19.94 10.09 5.95
CA THR A 470 20.72 9.43 7.00
C THR A 470 22.14 9.97 7.00
N ASN A 471 22.78 9.96 8.17
CA ASN A 471 24.22 10.23 8.28
C ASN A 471 25.08 8.99 7.92
N ASP A 472 26.40 9.11 8.03
CA ASP A 472 27.33 8.03 7.69
C ASP A 472 27.23 6.82 8.63
N GLU A 473 26.67 7.00 9.84
CA GLU A 473 26.38 5.93 10.81
C GLU A 473 25.00 5.31 10.63
N ASP A 474 24.32 5.60 9.54
CA ASP A 474 22.96 5.11 9.24
C ASP A 474 21.89 5.57 10.25
N GLU A 475 22.12 6.67 10.94
CA GLU A 475 21.12 7.24 11.83
C GLU A 475 20.08 8.04 11.04
N LEU A 476 18.84 7.92 11.48
CA LEU A 476 17.74 8.71 10.93
C LEU A 476 17.88 10.17 11.35
N PRO A 477 17.55 11.11 10.45
CA PRO A 477 17.57 12.53 10.77
C PRO A 477 16.56 12.84 11.88
N PRO A 478 16.81 13.85 12.72
CA PRO A 478 15.84 14.30 13.69
C PRO A 478 14.59 14.81 12.96
N LEU A 479 13.41 14.34 13.41
CA LEU A 479 12.13 14.82 12.92
C LEU A 479 11.60 15.84 13.93
N GLU A 480 11.99 17.08 13.76
CA GLU A 480 11.64 18.21 14.64
C GLU A 480 10.51 19.03 14.05
N GLY A 481 9.52 19.33 14.87
CA GLY A 481 8.44 20.24 14.52
C GLY A 481 8.89 21.70 14.62
N THR A 482 8.20 22.58 13.92
CA THR A 482 8.32 24.03 14.08
C THR A 482 7.09 24.54 14.81
N ALA A 483 7.31 25.29 15.91
CA ALA A 483 6.22 25.86 16.70
C ALA A 483 5.40 26.86 15.87
N MET A 484 4.07 26.74 15.95
CA MET A 484 3.10 27.60 15.29
C MET A 484 2.14 28.18 16.35
N ALA A 485 1.94 29.48 16.31
CA ALA A 485 0.91 30.12 17.15
C ALA A 485 -0.49 29.70 16.67
N ALA A 486 -1.47 29.85 17.55
CA ALA A 486 -2.89 29.78 17.19
C ALA A 486 -3.23 30.81 16.09
N GLY A 487 -4.15 30.48 15.22
CA GLY A 487 -4.60 31.36 14.12
C GLY A 487 -4.52 30.67 12.77
N SER A 488 -4.31 31.45 11.73
CA SER A 488 -4.23 30.98 10.36
C SER A 488 -2.91 30.30 10.05
N ILE A 489 -3.00 29.11 9.46
CA ILE A 489 -1.86 28.30 8.99
C ILE A 489 -2.00 28.10 7.48
N ARG A 490 -1.00 28.56 6.74
CA ARG A 490 -0.94 28.42 5.29
C ARG A 490 -0.13 27.21 4.89
N PHE A 491 -0.65 26.44 3.92
CA PHE A 491 -0.03 25.27 3.32
C PHE A 491 0.32 25.59 1.87
N ALA A 492 1.62 25.56 1.57
CA ALA A 492 2.09 25.81 0.21
C ALA A 492 1.57 24.77 -0.79
N PRO A 493 1.53 25.09 -2.09
CA PRO A 493 1.19 24.12 -3.13
C PRO A 493 2.09 22.87 -3.06
N ALA A 494 1.52 21.73 -3.37
CA ALA A 494 2.21 20.43 -3.41
C ALA A 494 3.06 20.15 -2.15
N THR A 495 2.45 20.31 -0.96
CA THR A 495 3.08 19.98 0.33
C THR A 495 2.21 19.03 1.16
N ILE A 496 2.89 18.29 2.04
CA ILE A 496 2.25 17.40 3.01
C ILE A 496 2.67 17.85 4.40
N THR A 497 1.70 18.19 5.26
CA THR A 497 1.98 18.73 6.59
C THR A 497 1.29 17.91 7.66
N PHE A 498 2.05 17.50 8.69
CA PHE A 498 1.45 17.06 9.95
C PHE A 498 1.44 18.25 10.91
N LEU A 499 0.34 18.41 11.61
CA LEU A 499 0.19 19.39 12.70
C LEU A 499 -0.12 18.63 13.99
N SER A 500 0.80 18.65 14.94
CA SER A 500 0.56 18.14 16.29
C SER A 500 0.00 19.26 17.15
N VAL A 501 -1.15 19.03 17.77
CA VAL A 501 -1.85 20.00 18.63
C VAL A 501 -1.90 19.44 20.06
N PRO A 502 -0.84 19.63 20.87
CA PRO A 502 -0.69 18.97 22.18
C PRO A 502 -1.80 19.38 23.15
N ASP A 503 -2.18 20.64 23.15
CA ASP A 503 -3.16 21.21 24.10
C ASP A 503 -4.57 21.28 23.51
N SER A 504 -4.93 20.36 22.61
CA SER A 504 -6.28 20.37 22.03
C SER A 504 -7.39 20.02 23.04
N GLY A 505 -7.09 19.18 24.03
CA GLY A 505 -8.05 18.78 25.06
C GLY A 505 -9.20 17.90 24.54
N ASN A 506 -9.00 17.18 23.43
CA ASN A 506 -10.01 16.33 22.84
C ASN A 506 -10.36 15.17 23.77
N ARG A 507 -11.66 14.99 24.06
CA ARG A 507 -12.15 13.98 25.03
C ARG A 507 -12.03 12.56 24.54
N ASP A 508 -12.10 12.35 23.23
CA ASP A 508 -11.99 11.04 22.60
C ASP A 508 -10.51 10.56 22.50
N CYS A 509 -9.56 11.41 22.88
CA CYS A 509 -8.12 11.14 22.89
C CYS A 509 -7.53 10.90 24.30
N ARG A 510 -8.37 10.69 25.31
CA ARG A 510 -7.96 10.45 26.70
C ARG A 510 -7.72 8.98 26.99
#